data_6fe8e62b8e91da9a8f816408a6611aab
#
_entry.id   6fe8e62b8e91da9a8f816408a6611aab
#
_cell.length_a   1.000
_cell.length_b   1.000
_cell.length_c   1.000
_cell.angle_alpha   90.00
_cell.angle_beta   90.00
_cell.angle_gamma   90.00
#
_symmetry.space_group_name_H-M   'P 1'
#
loop_
_entity.id
_entity.type
_entity.pdbx_description
1 polymer ?
#
loop_
_entity_poly.entity_id
_entity_poly.type
_entity_poly.pdbx_seq_one_letter_code
_entity_poly.pdbx_strand_id
1 'polypeptide(L)'
;MSVLVGVPHGAPPTINPRDLFVGKVFRGAPGGSCRPDRDLPMFVRWFREGRLPLDRLVTRRYTLDQINEALEASMEKRDLSGVIVPSA
;
A
#
# COMPACT_ATOMS: atom_id res chain seq x y z
N MET A 1 -21.09 5.43 0.12
CA MET A 1 -19.82 6.04 -0.32
C MET A 1 -18.85 4.95 -0.76
N SER A 2 -18.19 5.13 -1.90
CA SER A 2 -17.14 4.24 -2.40
C SER A 2 -15.80 4.98 -2.38
N VAL A 3 -14.74 4.31 -1.96
CA VAL A 3 -13.40 4.88 -1.91
C VAL A 3 -12.48 4.09 -2.83
N LEU A 4 -11.78 4.79 -3.74
CA LEU A 4 -10.77 4.18 -4.58
C LEU A 4 -9.48 4.00 -3.79
N VAL A 5 -9.01 2.77 -3.69
CA VAL A 5 -7.75 2.39 -3.03
C VAL A 5 -6.79 1.81 -4.07
N GLY A 6 -5.58 2.31 -4.08
CA GLY A 6 -4.57 1.91 -5.06
C GLY A 6 -4.66 2.69 -6.38
N VAL A 7 -3.66 2.48 -7.24
CA VAL A 7 -3.61 3.07 -8.58
C VAL A 7 -3.97 1.99 -9.59
N PRO A 8 -5.11 2.11 -10.28
CA PRO A 8 -5.51 1.13 -11.28
C PRO A 8 -4.56 1.19 -12.50
N HIS A 9 -4.19 0.03 -13.00
CA HIS A 9 -3.52 -0.13 -14.29
C HIS A 9 -4.54 -0.56 -15.33
N GLY A 10 -4.45 -0.03 -16.56
CA GLY A 10 -5.33 -0.37 -17.67
C GLY A 10 -6.34 0.72 -17.99
N ALA A 11 -7.48 0.33 -18.54
CA ALA A 11 -8.51 1.27 -18.92
C ALA A 11 -9.10 2.00 -17.69
N PRO A 12 -9.38 3.32 -17.79
CA PRO A 12 -9.96 4.06 -16.69
C PRO A 12 -11.34 3.49 -16.32
N PRO A 13 -11.69 3.46 -15.03
CA PRO A 13 -13.02 3.03 -14.61
C PRO A 13 -14.10 3.98 -15.14
N THR A 14 -15.20 3.42 -15.60
CA THR A 14 -16.35 4.20 -16.06
C THR A 14 -17.36 4.32 -14.93
N ILE A 15 -17.79 5.53 -14.63
CA ILE A 15 -18.83 5.81 -13.62
C ILE A 15 -20.06 6.32 -14.35
N ASN A 16 -21.22 5.73 -14.05
CA ASN A 16 -22.47 6.24 -14.57
C ASN A 16 -22.84 7.54 -13.81
N PRO A 17 -22.98 8.69 -14.51
CA PRO A 17 -23.33 9.96 -13.86
C PRO A 17 -24.63 9.92 -13.05
N ARG A 18 -25.57 9.06 -13.45
CA ARG A 18 -26.84 8.87 -12.75
C ARG A 18 -26.65 8.39 -11.30
N ASP A 19 -25.60 7.58 -11.06
CA ASP A 19 -25.30 7.11 -9.71
C ASP A 19 -24.84 8.26 -8.79
N LEU A 20 -24.15 9.24 -9.33
CA LEU A 20 -23.76 10.45 -8.58
C LEU A 20 -24.97 11.37 -8.34
N PHE A 21 -25.86 11.46 -9.32
CA PHE A 21 -27.06 12.28 -9.22
C PHE A 21 -27.98 11.84 -8.08
N VAL A 22 -28.08 10.54 -7.79
CA VAL A 22 -28.89 10.00 -6.69
C VAL A 22 -28.16 10.02 -5.33
N GLY A 23 -27.10 10.81 -5.20
CA GLY A 23 -26.42 11.04 -3.93
C GLY A 23 -25.35 10.00 -3.56
N LYS A 24 -24.94 9.12 -4.47
CA LYS A 24 -23.78 8.26 -4.26
C LYS A 24 -22.49 9.08 -4.33
N VAL A 25 -21.53 8.75 -3.47
CA VAL A 25 -20.24 9.43 -3.39
C VAL A 25 -19.14 8.47 -3.81
N PHE A 26 -18.33 8.92 -4.76
CA PHE A 26 -17.08 8.26 -5.15
C PHE A 26 -15.90 9.17 -4.82
N ARG A 27 -14.92 8.67 -4.07
CA ARG A 27 -13.82 9.47 -3.54
C ARG A 27 -12.48 8.77 -3.72
N GLY A 28 -11.45 9.51 -4.12
CA GLY A 28 -10.06 9.09 -4.05
C GLY A 28 -9.50 9.27 -2.63
N ALA A 29 -8.50 8.46 -2.30
CA ALA A 29 -7.78 8.55 -1.02
C ALA A 29 -6.28 8.35 -1.26
N PRO A 30 -5.58 9.37 -1.78
CA PRO A 30 -4.14 9.28 -2.04
C PRO A 30 -3.39 9.02 -0.72
N GLY A 31 -2.58 7.94 -0.69
CA GLY A 31 -1.89 7.52 0.53
C GLY A 31 -2.81 7.32 1.75
N GLY A 32 -4.06 6.86 1.52
CA GLY A 32 -5.06 6.74 2.59
C GLY A 32 -5.51 8.07 3.19
N SER A 33 -5.31 9.19 2.47
CA SER A 33 -5.51 10.56 2.98
C SER A 33 -4.67 10.86 4.23
N CYS A 34 -3.53 10.22 4.35
CA CYS A 34 -2.58 10.40 5.44
C CYS A 34 -2.07 11.84 5.47
N ARG A 35 -1.92 12.37 6.68
CA ARG A 35 -1.22 13.63 6.97
C ARG A 35 0.15 13.29 7.55
N PRO A 36 1.22 13.26 6.73
CA PRO A 36 2.52 12.68 7.12
C PRO A 36 3.07 13.24 8.44
N ASP A 37 3.02 14.55 8.61
CA ASP A 37 3.58 15.22 9.79
C ASP A 37 2.92 14.78 11.12
N ARG A 38 1.65 14.39 11.05
CA ARG A 38 0.88 13.93 12.20
C ARG A 38 0.88 12.41 12.31
N ASP A 39 0.62 11.74 11.18
CA ASP A 39 0.27 10.32 11.20
C ASP A 39 1.51 9.42 11.24
N LEU A 40 2.64 9.81 10.62
CA LEU A 40 3.86 9.01 10.69
C LEU A 40 4.42 8.90 12.12
N PRO A 41 4.58 9.98 12.90
CA PRO A 41 4.99 9.84 14.30
C PRO A 41 4.03 8.98 15.13
N MET A 42 2.74 9.06 14.84
CA MET A 42 1.73 8.23 15.50
C MET A 42 1.92 6.74 15.17
N PHE A 43 2.16 6.41 13.88
CA PHE A 43 2.41 5.02 13.46
C PHE A 43 3.69 4.46 14.07
N VAL A 44 4.77 5.25 14.14
CA VAL A 44 6.02 4.85 14.80
C VAL A 44 5.78 4.55 16.28
N ARG A 45 5.02 5.39 16.96
CA ARG A 45 4.66 5.15 18.37
C ARG A 45 3.87 3.85 18.52
N TRP A 46 2.84 3.63 17.71
CA TRP A 46 2.04 2.40 17.76
C TRP A 46 2.85 1.15 17.45
N PHE A 47 3.82 1.24 16.55
CA PHE A 47 4.74 0.15 16.28
C PHE A 47 5.57 -0.18 17.53
N ARG A 48 6.14 0.83 18.18
CA ARG A 48 6.93 0.65 19.41
C ARG A 48 6.10 0.10 20.58
N GLU A 49 4.85 0.46 20.64
CA GLU A 49 3.88 -0.04 21.64
C GLU A 49 3.34 -1.45 21.31
N GLY A 50 3.76 -2.04 20.19
CA GLY A 50 3.28 -3.36 19.73
C GLY A 50 1.82 -3.35 19.23
N ARG A 51 1.22 -2.20 19.06
CA ARG A 51 -0.17 -2.02 18.58
C ARG A 51 -0.28 -2.09 17.07
N LEU A 52 0.82 -1.88 16.35
CA LEU A 52 0.89 -1.89 14.89
C LEU A 52 2.07 -2.78 14.46
N PRO A 53 1.86 -4.09 14.27
CA PRO A 53 2.93 -5.05 14.00
C PRO A 53 3.37 -5.00 12.52
N LEU A 54 4.05 -3.93 12.10
CA LEU A 54 4.51 -3.70 10.74
C LEU A 54 5.53 -4.73 10.27
N ASP A 55 6.30 -5.29 11.19
CA ASP A 55 7.26 -6.36 10.95
C ASP A 55 6.63 -7.60 10.32
N ARG A 56 5.37 -7.89 10.65
CA ARG A 56 4.60 -8.98 10.04
C ARG A 56 4.27 -8.78 8.57
N LEU A 57 4.33 -7.55 8.08
CA LEU A 57 4.12 -7.23 6.67
C LEU A 57 5.34 -7.57 5.82
N VAL A 58 6.54 -7.63 6.43
CA VAL A 58 7.76 -8.07 5.76
C VAL A 58 7.76 -9.59 5.70
N THR A 59 7.36 -10.13 4.55
CA THR A 59 7.22 -11.58 4.37
C THR A 59 8.49 -12.24 3.87
N ARG A 60 9.39 -11.49 3.24
CA ARG A 60 10.66 -12.01 2.74
C ARG A 60 11.77 -10.96 2.75
N ARG A 61 12.99 -11.41 2.99
CA ARG A 61 14.21 -10.61 2.92
C ARG A 61 15.11 -11.17 1.83
N TYR A 62 15.69 -10.26 1.04
CA TYR A 62 16.61 -10.57 -0.05
C TYR A 62 17.94 -9.85 0.16
N THR A 63 19.01 -10.44 -0.29
CA THR A 63 20.30 -9.75 -0.46
C THR A 63 20.30 -8.95 -1.76
N LEU A 64 21.29 -8.07 -1.94
CA LEU A 64 21.41 -7.30 -3.18
C LEU A 64 21.62 -8.22 -4.42
N ASP A 65 22.35 -9.32 -4.24
CA ASP A 65 22.59 -10.30 -5.33
C ASP A 65 21.30 -11.00 -5.77
N GLN A 66 20.27 -11.01 -4.92
CA GLN A 66 18.96 -11.59 -5.22
C GLN A 66 17.96 -10.58 -5.79
N ILE A 67 18.43 -9.42 -6.27
CA ILE A 67 17.54 -8.34 -6.74
C ILE A 67 16.58 -8.80 -7.85
N ASN A 68 17.05 -9.62 -8.78
CA ASN A 68 16.21 -10.12 -9.87
C ASN A 68 15.11 -11.05 -9.35
N GLU A 69 15.45 -11.94 -8.41
CA GLU A 69 14.48 -12.82 -7.74
C GLU A 69 13.43 -11.99 -6.98
N ALA A 70 13.85 -10.94 -6.30
CA ALA A 70 12.96 -10.04 -5.57
C ALA A 70 11.99 -9.31 -6.50
N LEU A 71 12.47 -8.84 -7.66
CA LEU A 71 11.64 -8.20 -8.68
C LEU A 71 10.61 -9.17 -9.28
N GLU A 72 11.02 -10.37 -9.62
CA GLU A 72 10.09 -11.41 -10.10
C GLU A 72 9.03 -11.73 -9.07
N ALA A 73 9.42 -11.93 -7.80
CA ALA A 73 8.49 -12.18 -6.70
C ALA A 73 7.47 -11.06 -6.52
N SER A 74 7.92 -9.80 -6.67
CA SER A 74 7.04 -8.63 -6.61
C SER A 74 6.04 -8.59 -7.77
N MET A 75 6.51 -8.86 -8.99
CA MET A 75 5.65 -8.87 -10.19
C MET A 75 4.61 -9.99 -10.12
N GLU A 76 4.99 -11.16 -9.63
CA GLU A 76 4.11 -12.31 -9.44
C GLU A 76 3.27 -12.25 -8.16
N LYS A 77 3.43 -11.19 -7.35
CA LYS A 77 2.73 -10.99 -6.07
C LYS A 77 2.91 -12.17 -5.10
N ARG A 78 4.09 -12.80 -5.11
CA ARG A 78 4.43 -13.90 -4.20
C ARG A 78 4.67 -13.42 -2.76
N ASP A 79 5.16 -12.20 -2.62
CA ASP A 79 5.42 -11.57 -1.33
C ASP A 79 4.37 -10.50 -1.01
N LEU A 80 4.00 -10.38 0.23
CA LEU A 80 3.21 -9.24 0.69
C LEU A 80 4.06 -7.97 0.72
N SER A 81 5.27 -8.07 1.29
CA SER A 81 6.31 -7.06 1.22
C SER A 81 7.68 -7.73 1.28
N GLY A 82 8.41 -7.67 0.17
CA GLY A 82 9.81 -8.08 0.10
C GLY A 82 10.73 -6.91 0.45
N VAL A 83 11.77 -7.15 1.25
CA VAL A 83 12.75 -6.14 1.64
C VAL A 83 14.14 -6.57 1.18
N ILE A 84 14.85 -5.66 0.52
CA ILE A 84 16.26 -5.88 0.15
C ILE A 84 17.13 -5.32 1.27
N VAL A 85 18.02 -6.17 1.77
CA VAL A 85 19.04 -5.83 2.76
C VAL A 85 20.38 -5.81 2.03
N PRO A 86 20.94 -4.63 1.70
CA PRO A 86 22.09 -4.50 0.79
C PRO A 86 23.39 -5.04 1.37
N SER A 87 23.50 -5.07 2.69
CA SER A 87 24.67 -5.62 3.40
C SER A 87 24.25 -6.32 4.66
N ALA A 88 24.74 -7.47 4.81
CA ALA A 88 24.72 -8.14 6.09
C ALA A 88 25.95 -7.71 6.89
#